data_f683e017cd1f06bf2c76f316df80eb31
#
_entry.id   f683e017cd1f06bf2c76f316df80eb31
#
_cell.length_a   1.000
_cell.length_b   1.000
_cell.length_c   1.000
_cell.angle_alpha   90.00
_cell.angle_beta   90.00
_cell.angle_gamma   90.00
#
_symmetry.space_group_name_H-M   'P 1'
#
loop_
_entity.id
_entity.type
_entity.pdbx_description
1 polymer ?
#
loop_
_entity_poly.entity_id
_entity_poly.type
_entity_poly.pdbx_seq_one_letter_code
_entity_poly.pdbx_strand_id
1 'polypeptide(L)'
;CLLSNYFTNGKRQSNRGECIQACRFKYSVMEESRPGQYFPVEEDEHGTYIFNSKDLCMIDHIPELIEAGVSSLKIEGRMKSVYYVAAVVAAYRKAIDSYYELGAAFSVRPEWREELEKVSHRPYTTAFAFQNPDHSAQEYMKSQPEQPYDFIGLVLEQDKGNGTVKVQQRNYFKAGEVVECLTPAGDVFPVTIGHLTNKDGEEAAAAPHPLEELTMVTEEDLPPYTILRRRVRG
;
A
#
# COMPACT_ATOMS: atom_id res chain seq x y z
N CYS A 1 17.58 9.78 -10.74
CA CYS A 1 16.72 9.84 -11.94
C CYS A 1 16.74 11.24 -12.52
N LEU A 2 17.39 11.42 -13.69
CA LEU A 2 17.53 12.73 -14.35
C LEU A 2 16.18 13.35 -14.70
N LEU A 3 15.21 12.56 -15.13
CA LEU A 3 13.89 13.02 -15.47
C LEU A 3 13.15 13.62 -14.25
N SER A 4 13.27 13.00 -13.09
CA SER A 4 12.72 13.52 -11.84
C SER A 4 13.37 14.86 -11.46
N ASN A 5 14.69 14.96 -11.59
CA ASN A 5 15.39 16.22 -11.32
C ASN A 5 15.02 17.31 -12.33
N TYR A 6 14.85 16.95 -13.59
CA TYR A 6 14.40 17.86 -14.63
C TYR A 6 13.02 18.45 -14.34
N PHE A 7 12.02 17.61 -14.07
CA PHE A 7 10.65 18.07 -13.76
C PHE A 7 10.55 18.92 -12.48
N THR A 8 11.47 18.75 -11.57
CA THR A 8 11.49 19.53 -10.33
C THR A 8 12.45 20.73 -10.39
N ASN A 9 13.03 21.02 -11.57
CA ASN A 9 14.05 22.06 -11.74
C ASN A 9 15.17 21.94 -10.69
N GLY A 10 15.58 20.71 -10.36
CA GLY A 10 16.61 20.42 -9.35
C GLY A 10 16.21 20.68 -7.90
N LYS A 11 14.97 21.09 -7.63
CA LYS A 11 14.48 21.33 -6.25
C LYS A 11 14.38 20.07 -5.41
N ARG A 12 14.20 18.91 -6.06
CA ARG A 12 14.13 17.59 -5.41
C ARG A 12 15.24 16.71 -5.96
N GLN A 13 15.96 16.06 -5.07
CA GLN A 13 17.09 15.22 -5.44
C GLN A 13 16.70 13.74 -5.39
N SER A 14 16.53 13.13 -6.55
CA SER A 14 16.07 11.75 -6.68
C SER A 14 16.99 10.72 -6.00
N ASN A 15 18.31 10.98 -5.94
CA ASN A 15 19.29 10.15 -5.24
C ASN A 15 19.21 10.24 -3.70
N ARG A 16 18.50 11.25 -3.17
CA ARG A 16 18.25 11.43 -1.74
C ARG A 16 16.85 10.96 -1.31
N GLY A 17 16.15 10.22 -2.17
CA GLY A 17 14.83 9.72 -1.86
C GLY A 17 13.68 10.64 -2.25
N GLU A 18 13.96 11.73 -2.92
CA GLU A 18 12.96 12.72 -3.32
C GLU A 18 12.50 12.54 -4.78
N CYS A 19 12.64 11.32 -5.31
CA CYS A 19 12.20 10.98 -6.65
C CYS A 19 10.67 11.07 -6.75
N ILE A 20 10.19 11.85 -7.74
CA ILE A 20 8.75 12.00 -8.01
C ILE A 20 8.19 10.81 -8.82
N GLN A 21 9.03 9.80 -9.11
CA GLN A 21 8.68 8.64 -9.93
C GLN A 21 8.16 9.03 -11.33
N ALA A 22 8.81 9.97 -11.97
CA ALA A 22 8.43 10.44 -13.29
C ALA A 22 8.33 9.30 -14.33
N CYS A 23 9.11 8.22 -14.18
CA CYS A 23 9.00 7.02 -15.00
C CYS A 23 7.65 6.27 -14.87
N ARG A 24 6.82 6.65 -13.91
CA ARG A 24 5.49 6.08 -13.70
C ARG A 24 4.37 7.03 -14.10
N PHE A 25 4.69 8.22 -14.59
CA PHE A 25 3.68 9.13 -15.13
C PHE A 25 3.15 8.60 -16.45
N LYS A 26 1.90 8.89 -16.73
CA LYS A 26 1.33 8.64 -18.05
C LYS A 26 1.76 9.78 -18.98
N TYR A 27 2.51 9.42 -19.99
CA TYR A 27 2.90 10.35 -21.04
C TYR A 27 2.12 10.08 -22.32
N SER A 28 1.95 11.12 -23.11
CA SER A 28 1.40 11.01 -24.44
C SER A 28 2.07 12.02 -25.34
N VAL A 29 2.16 11.68 -26.60
CA VAL A 29 2.59 12.58 -27.66
C VAL A 29 1.36 13.20 -28.29
N MET A 30 1.42 14.48 -28.54
CA MET A 30 0.41 15.20 -29.32
C MET A 30 1.05 15.63 -30.64
N GLU A 31 0.41 15.29 -31.73
CA GLU A 31 0.80 15.78 -33.05
C GLU A 31 0.31 17.24 -33.19
N GLU A 32 1.19 18.13 -33.66
CA GLU A 32 0.97 19.59 -33.64
C GLU A 32 -0.28 20.01 -34.42
N SER A 33 -0.58 19.32 -35.54
CA SER A 33 -1.76 19.59 -36.35
C SER A 33 -3.07 19.04 -35.79
N ARG A 34 -3.00 18.26 -34.68
CA ARG A 34 -4.13 17.61 -34.01
C ARG A 34 -4.18 17.93 -32.52
N PRO A 35 -4.34 19.20 -32.14
CA PRO A 35 -4.37 19.58 -30.75
C PRO A 35 -5.52 18.91 -30.00
N GLY A 36 -5.22 18.36 -28.82
CA GLY A 36 -6.20 17.64 -27.98
C GLY A 36 -6.33 16.14 -28.28
N GLN A 37 -5.65 15.62 -29.32
CA GLN A 37 -5.51 14.18 -29.53
C GLN A 37 -4.18 13.71 -28.95
N TYR A 38 -4.27 12.76 -28.02
CA TYR A 38 -3.10 12.22 -27.32
C TYR A 38 -2.88 10.79 -27.76
N PHE A 39 -1.65 10.49 -28.16
CA PHE A 39 -1.21 9.17 -28.56
C PHE A 39 -0.31 8.57 -27.49
N PRO A 40 -0.54 7.32 -27.07
CA PRO A 40 0.37 6.65 -26.14
C PRO A 40 1.76 6.59 -26.79
N VAL A 41 2.80 6.76 -25.97
CA VAL A 41 4.18 6.59 -26.40
C VAL A 41 4.56 5.15 -26.11
N GLU A 42 4.89 4.41 -27.16
CA GLU A 42 5.42 3.07 -27.12
C GLU A 42 6.75 3.05 -27.85
N GLU A 43 7.66 2.21 -27.43
CA GLU A 43 8.92 2.00 -28.10
C GLU A 43 9.29 0.51 -28.05
N ASP A 44 10.17 0.05 -28.90
CA ASP A 44 10.60 -1.33 -28.97
C ASP A 44 12.13 -1.46 -28.95
N GLU A 45 12.56 -2.67 -28.93
CA GLU A 45 13.91 -3.30 -28.95
C GLU A 45 15.06 -2.57 -28.29
N HIS A 46 15.11 -1.24 -28.15
CA HIS A 46 16.26 -0.54 -27.55
C HIS A 46 15.94 0.81 -26.92
N GLY A 47 14.68 1.20 -26.83
CA GLY A 47 14.28 2.52 -26.34
C GLY A 47 13.92 2.56 -24.87
N THR A 48 14.01 3.76 -24.27
CA THR A 48 13.53 4.02 -22.92
C THR A 48 12.08 4.43 -22.95
N TYR A 49 11.25 3.64 -22.34
CA TYR A 49 9.81 3.83 -22.28
C TYR A 49 9.41 4.62 -21.05
N ILE A 50 8.52 5.56 -21.23
CA ILE A 50 7.95 6.36 -20.16
C ILE A 50 6.49 5.94 -20.01
N PHE A 51 6.29 4.72 -19.48
CA PHE A 51 4.97 4.13 -19.32
C PHE A 51 4.59 3.97 -17.86
N ASN A 52 3.29 3.87 -17.64
CA ASN A 52 2.73 3.53 -16.35
C ASN A 52 2.72 2.01 -16.19
N SER A 53 3.85 1.45 -15.77
CA SER A 53 3.96 0.00 -15.57
C SER A 53 3.03 -0.47 -14.46
N LYS A 54 2.46 -1.66 -14.63
CA LYS A 54 1.77 -2.41 -13.57
C LYS A 54 2.72 -2.71 -12.40
N ASP A 55 2.18 -2.97 -11.24
CA ASP A 55 2.97 -3.33 -10.06
C ASP A 55 3.28 -4.84 -10.07
N LEU A 56 4.53 -5.21 -9.79
CA LEU A 56 4.93 -6.61 -9.68
C LEU A 56 4.32 -7.23 -8.43
N CYS A 57 3.58 -8.33 -8.61
CA CYS A 57 3.07 -9.15 -7.51
C CYS A 57 3.35 -10.63 -7.78
N MET A 58 4.03 -11.27 -6.84
CA MET A 58 4.45 -12.67 -6.93
C MET A 58 3.81 -13.54 -5.83
N ILE A 59 2.74 -13.06 -5.20
CA ILE A 59 2.11 -13.79 -4.07
C ILE A 59 1.63 -15.19 -4.48
N ASP A 60 1.20 -15.34 -5.73
CA ASP A 60 0.71 -16.61 -6.27
C ASP A 60 1.82 -17.59 -6.62
N HIS A 61 3.06 -17.14 -6.61
CA HIS A 61 4.25 -17.86 -7.08
C HIS A 61 5.30 -18.03 -5.99
N ILE A 62 4.87 -18.07 -4.73
CA ILE A 62 5.75 -18.33 -3.59
C ILE A 62 6.46 -19.68 -3.72
N PRO A 63 5.78 -20.79 -4.11
CA PRO A 63 6.46 -22.07 -4.32
C PRO A 63 7.60 -21.98 -5.33
N GLU A 64 7.34 -21.41 -6.50
CA GLU A 64 8.33 -21.30 -7.58
C GLU A 64 9.54 -20.46 -7.19
N LEU A 65 9.33 -19.38 -6.41
CA LEU A 65 10.42 -18.56 -5.90
C LEU A 65 11.29 -19.33 -4.91
N ILE A 66 10.70 -20.07 -3.99
CA ILE A 66 11.42 -20.85 -2.99
C ILE A 66 12.15 -22.03 -3.65
N GLU A 67 11.50 -22.75 -4.55
CA GLU A 67 12.10 -23.89 -5.30
C GLU A 67 13.23 -23.45 -6.22
N ALA A 68 13.16 -22.22 -6.77
CA ALA A 68 14.25 -21.61 -7.52
C ALA A 68 15.44 -21.17 -6.64
N GLY A 69 15.36 -21.37 -5.31
CA GLY A 69 16.43 -21.03 -4.37
C GLY A 69 16.51 -19.55 -4.00
N VAL A 70 15.44 -18.77 -4.19
CA VAL A 70 15.38 -17.38 -3.76
C VAL A 70 15.37 -17.33 -2.23
N SER A 71 16.43 -16.76 -1.64
CA SER A 71 16.62 -16.71 -0.19
C SER A 71 16.03 -15.45 0.47
N SER A 72 15.68 -14.41 -0.30
CA SER A 72 15.15 -13.16 0.22
C SER A 72 14.29 -12.45 -0.83
N LEU A 73 13.16 -11.91 -0.39
CA LEU A 73 12.27 -11.08 -1.21
C LEU A 73 12.40 -9.61 -0.78
N LYS A 74 12.73 -8.76 -1.74
CA LYS A 74 12.76 -7.31 -1.51
C LYS A 74 11.43 -6.68 -1.88
N ILE A 75 10.75 -6.12 -0.89
CA ILE A 75 9.51 -5.36 -1.08
C ILE A 75 9.86 -3.88 -1.23
N GLU A 76 9.42 -3.25 -2.33
CA GLU A 76 9.62 -1.82 -2.55
C GLU A 76 8.43 -1.03 -2.01
N GLY A 77 8.69 -0.22 -1.00
CA GLY A 77 7.67 0.59 -0.33
C GLY A 77 8.16 1.96 0.10
N ARG A 78 9.34 2.43 -0.38
CA ARG A 78 9.96 3.68 0.07
C ARG A 78 9.04 4.90 -0.06
N MET A 79 8.25 4.96 -1.12
CA MET A 79 7.32 6.07 -1.37
C MET A 79 5.89 5.75 -0.92
N LYS A 80 5.71 4.65 -0.23
CA LYS A 80 4.42 4.19 0.26
C LYS A 80 4.26 4.50 1.75
N SER A 81 3.02 4.40 2.25
CA SER A 81 2.72 4.55 3.67
C SER A 81 3.20 3.35 4.50
N VAL A 82 3.29 3.54 5.81
CA VAL A 82 3.53 2.44 6.77
C VAL A 82 2.47 1.35 6.61
N TYR A 83 1.22 1.74 6.35
CA TYR A 83 0.12 0.82 6.08
C TYR A 83 0.41 -0.11 4.89
N TYR A 84 0.90 0.44 3.78
CA TYR A 84 1.29 -0.38 2.62
C TYR A 84 2.33 -1.43 2.99
N VAL A 85 3.39 -1.02 3.68
CA VAL A 85 4.47 -1.93 4.06
C VAL A 85 3.95 -3.01 5.01
N ALA A 86 3.15 -2.65 6.01
CA ALA A 86 2.58 -3.59 6.96
C ALA A 86 1.71 -4.65 6.28
N ALA A 87 0.77 -4.23 5.42
CA ALA A 87 -0.15 -5.14 4.74
C ALA A 87 0.57 -6.08 3.77
N VAL A 88 1.49 -5.54 2.95
CA VAL A 88 2.23 -6.35 1.97
C VAL A 88 3.15 -7.35 2.68
N VAL A 89 3.89 -6.92 3.69
CA VAL A 89 4.79 -7.81 4.45
C VAL A 89 3.98 -8.89 5.17
N ALA A 90 2.85 -8.55 5.79
CA ALA A 90 2.00 -9.52 6.47
C ALA A 90 1.45 -10.59 5.51
N ALA A 91 0.96 -10.18 4.33
CA ALA A 91 0.44 -11.11 3.33
C ALA A 91 1.53 -12.07 2.83
N TYR A 92 2.70 -11.55 2.44
CA TYR A 92 3.80 -12.38 1.97
C TYR A 92 4.38 -13.27 3.08
N ARG A 93 4.48 -12.77 4.32
CA ARG A 93 4.96 -13.58 5.46
C ARG A 93 4.03 -14.76 5.72
N LYS A 94 2.72 -14.52 5.78
CA LYS A 94 1.73 -15.59 5.94
C LYS A 94 1.78 -16.61 4.80
N ALA A 95 1.95 -16.17 3.56
CA ALA A 95 2.07 -17.07 2.42
C ALA A 95 3.34 -17.95 2.50
N ILE A 96 4.48 -17.35 2.82
CA ILE A 96 5.75 -18.07 2.96
C ILE A 96 5.68 -19.08 4.11
N ASP A 97 5.18 -18.69 5.28
CA ASP A 97 5.06 -19.57 6.45
C ASP A 97 4.12 -20.74 6.14
N SER A 98 2.98 -20.46 5.51
CA SER A 98 2.04 -21.49 5.09
C SER A 98 2.65 -22.48 4.07
N TYR A 99 3.50 -22.01 3.15
CA TYR A 99 4.20 -22.91 2.23
C TYR A 99 5.17 -23.85 2.96
N TYR A 100 5.94 -23.31 3.92
CA TYR A 100 6.84 -24.15 4.71
C TYR A 100 6.10 -25.14 5.62
N GLU A 101 4.90 -24.81 6.07
CA GLU A 101 4.07 -25.70 6.88
C GLU A 101 3.37 -26.79 6.05
N LEU A 102 2.81 -26.45 4.89
CA LEU A 102 1.92 -27.29 4.11
C LEU A 102 2.64 -28.01 2.94
N GLY A 103 3.79 -27.50 2.51
CA GLY A 103 4.55 -28.08 1.37
C GLY A 103 3.69 -28.18 0.11
N ALA A 104 3.60 -29.38 -0.45
CA ALA A 104 2.83 -29.66 -1.68
C ALA A 104 1.32 -29.40 -1.55
N ALA A 105 0.79 -29.29 -0.34
CA ALA A 105 -0.61 -28.94 -0.10
C ALA A 105 -0.88 -27.42 -0.03
N PHE A 106 0.15 -26.61 -0.23
CA PHE A 106 0.03 -25.16 -0.21
C PHE A 106 -0.90 -24.65 -1.32
N SER A 107 -1.72 -23.67 -0.96
CA SER A 107 -2.46 -22.85 -1.92
C SER A 107 -2.56 -21.42 -1.39
N VAL A 108 -2.50 -20.45 -2.27
CA VAL A 108 -2.65 -19.05 -1.90
C VAL A 108 -4.09 -18.80 -1.45
N ARG A 109 -4.25 -18.27 -0.25
CA ARG A 109 -5.57 -17.95 0.30
C ARG A 109 -6.10 -16.66 -0.32
N PRO A 110 -7.40 -16.58 -0.66
CA PRO A 110 -8.01 -15.38 -1.21
C PRO A 110 -7.76 -14.13 -0.35
N GLU A 111 -7.79 -14.28 0.98
CA GLU A 111 -7.62 -13.18 1.93
C GLU A 111 -6.26 -12.48 1.78
N TRP A 112 -5.21 -13.19 1.39
CA TRP A 112 -3.89 -12.58 1.17
C TRP A 112 -3.86 -11.71 -0.09
N ARG A 113 -4.55 -12.12 -1.16
CA ARG A 113 -4.71 -11.30 -2.37
C ARG A 113 -5.55 -10.07 -2.08
N GLU A 114 -6.67 -10.24 -1.36
CA GLU A 114 -7.53 -9.14 -0.94
C GLU A 114 -6.77 -8.09 -0.13
N GLU A 115 -5.85 -8.52 0.76
CA GLU A 115 -5.00 -7.59 1.51
C GLU A 115 -4.10 -6.76 0.60
N LEU A 116 -3.53 -7.36 -0.44
CA LEU A 116 -2.72 -6.63 -1.42
C LEU A 116 -3.55 -5.66 -2.27
N GLU A 117 -4.83 -5.96 -2.50
CA GLU A 117 -5.76 -5.06 -3.22
C GLU A 117 -6.25 -3.89 -2.35
N LYS A 118 -6.17 -3.98 -1.02
CA LYS A 118 -6.58 -2.91 -0.11
C LYS A 118 -5.59 -1.75 0.00
N VAL A 119 -4.34 -1.97 -0.37
CA VAL A 119 -3.31 -0.92 -0.33
C VAL A 119 -3.27 -0.14 -1.65
N SER A 120 -2.57 0.99 -1.65
CA SER A 120 -2.38 1.78 -2.88
C SER A 120 -1.52 1.02 -3.89
N HIS A 121 -2.13 0.56 -4.96
CA HIS A 121 -1.47 -0.25 -6.00
C HIS A 121 -1.96 0.10 -7.41
N ARG A 122 -1.18 -0.28 -8.42
CA ARG A 122 -1.63 -0.40 -9.82
C ARG A 122 -2.06 -1.83 -10.08
N PRO A 123 -2.72 -2.11 -11.22
CA PRO A 123 -2.98 -3.49 -11.61
C PRO A 123 -1.72 -4.35 -11.51
N TYR A 124 -1.87 -5.57 -11.03
CA TYR A 124 -0.76 -6.46 -10.79
C TYR A 124 -0.31 -7.21 -12.03
N THR A 125 0.98 -7.57 -12.06
CA THR A 125 1.62 -8.39 -13.10
C THR A 125 2.74 -9.22 -12.49
N THR A 126 3.10 -10.31 -13.16
CA THR A 126 4.31 -11.08 -12.86
C THR A 126 5.55 -10.57 -13.61
N ALA A 127 5.41 -9.50 -14.38
CA ALA A 127 6.46 -8.90 -15.21
C ALA A 127 7.24 -9.97 -16.02
N PHE A 128 8.55 -10.03 -15.87
CA PHE A 128 9.44 -10.96 -16.61
C PHE A 128 9.55 -12.35 -16.02
N ALA A 129 8.84 -12.67 -14.92
CA ALA A 129 9.08 -13.93 -14.18
C ALA A 129 8.79 -15.18 -15.01
N PHE A 130 7.78 -15.15 -15.88
CA PHE A 130 7.36 -16.32 -16.66
C PHE A 130 7.35 -16.11 -18.17
N GLN A 131 7.35 -14.87 -18.61
CA GLN A 131 7.32 -14.52 -20.04
C GLN A 131 7.89 -13.13 -20.26
N ASN A 132 8.26 -12.83 -21.49
CA ASN A 132 8.58 -11.45 -21.86
C ASN A 132 7.26 -10.64 -21.82
N PRO A 133 7.21 -9.57 -21.02
CA PRO A 133 6.02 -8.73 -20.98
C PRO A 133 5.85 -8.00 -22.32
N ASP A 134 4.61 -7.98 -22.78
CA ASP A 134 4.18 -7.20 -23.93
C ASP A 134 3.46 -5.90 -23.49
N HIS A 135 2.76 -5.26 -24.40
CA HIS A 135 1.98 -4.06 -24.12
C HIS A 135 0.95 -4.26 -22.97
N SER A 136 0.50 -5.49 -22.71
CA SER A 136 -0.45 -5.78 -21.62
C SER A 136 0.15 -5.57 -20.22
N ALA A 137 1.47 -5.52 -20.08
CA ALA A 137 2.14 -5.23 -18.82
C ALA A 137 2.13 -3.74 -18.43
N GLN A 138 1.56 -2.89 -19.27
CA GLN A 138 1.42 -1.46 -19.04
C GLN A 138 -0.04 -1.10 -18.71
N GLU A 139 -0.23 -0.01 -17.96
CA GLU A 139 -1.54 0.57 -17.69
C GLU A 139 -1.70 1.85 -18.49
N TYR A 140 -2.57 1.82 -19.52
CA TYR A 140 -2.75 2.94 -20.43
C TYR A 140 -3.89 3.87 -20.02
N MET A 141 -4.85 3.38 -19.23
CA MET A 141 -6.08 4.11 -18.97
C MET A 141 -6.02 4.96 -17.72
N LYS A 142 -5.25 4.52 -16.71
CA LYS A 142 -5.17 5.19 -15.40
C LYS A 142 -3.74 5.59 -15.07
N SER A 143 -3.52 6.87 -14.80
CA SER A 143 -2.20 7.37 -14.37
C SER A 143 -1.98 7.25 -12.85
N GLN A 144 -3.05 7.16 -12.08
CA GLN A 144 -2.97 7.08 -10.62
C GLN A 144 -3.22 5.65 -10.13
N PRO A 145 -2.53 5.24 -9.06
CA PRO A 145 -2.81 3.98 -8.41
C PRO A 145 -4.23 3.97 -7.81
N GLU A 146 -4.83 2.81 -7.72
CA GLU A 146 -6.05 2.59 -6.96
C GLU A 146 -5.73 2.67 -5.47
N GLN A 147 -6.65 3.25 -4.69
CA GLN A 147 -6.53 3.35 -3.24
C GLN A 147 -7.90 3.08 -2.61
N PRO A 148 -8.30 1.81 -2.48
CA PRO A 148 -9.64 1.46 -2.01
C PRO A 148 -9.82 1.65 -0.50
N TYR A 149 -8.75 1.79 0.27
CA TYR A 149 -8.79 1.99 1.73
C TYR A 149 -7.95 3.18 2.17
N ASP A 150 -8.50 3.94 3.12
CA ASP A 150 -7.79 4.99 3.84
C ASP A 150 -7.08 4.43 5.07
N PHE A 151 -5.82 4.81 5.25
CA PHE A 151 -5.09 4.64 6.50
C PHE A 151 -5.50 5.74 7.46
N ILE A 152 -6.27 5.44 8.51
CA ILE A 152 -6.86 6.44 9.39
C ILE A 152 -6.16 6.58 10.73
N GLY A 153 -5.52 5.52 11.24
CA GLY A 153 -4.85 5.56 12.54
C GLY A 153 -3.83 4.47 12.74
N LEU A 154 -2.88 4.76 13.61
CA LEU A 154 -1.86 3.81 14.08
C LEU A 154 -1.94 3.70 15.59
N VAL A 155 -2.10 2.49 16.11
CA VAL A 155 -2.01 2.22 17.54
C VAL A 155 -0.56 2.35 17.98
N LEU A 156 -0.29 3.23 18.93
CA LEU A 156 1.04 3.45 19.51
C LEU A 156 1.28 2.61 20.75
N GLU A 157 0.27 2.55 21.62
CA GLU A 157 0.33 1.89 22.93
C GLU A 157 -1.01 1.23 23.24
N GLN A 158 -0.99 0.17 24.02
CA GLN A 158 -2.18 -0.46 24.57
C GLN A 158 -2.04 -0.57 26.10
N ASP A 159 -3.07 -0.13 26.81
CA ASP A 159 -3.24 -0.36 28.25
C ASP A 159 -4.39 -1.32 28.49
N LYS A 160 -4.06 -2.61 28.62
CA LYS A 160 -5.05 -3.67 28.86
C LYS A 160 -5.73 -3.54 30.25
N GLY A 161 -5.07 -2.91 31.21
CA GLY A 161 -5.63 -2.72 32.55
C GLY A 161 -6.80 -1.75 32.57
N ASN A 162 -6.73 -0.72 31.74
CA ASN A 162 -7.76 0.31 31.62
C ASN A 162 -8.65 0.14 30.39
N GLY A 163 -8.41 -0.86 29.53
CA GLY A 163 -9.18 -1.07 28.30
C GLY A 163 -9.03 0.09 27.31
N THR A 164 -7.83 0.62 27.18
CA THR A 164 -7.57 1.78 26.30
C THR A 164 -6.38 1.55 25.38
N VAL A 165 -6.41 2.25 24.25
CA VAL A 165 -5.28 2.34 23.31
C VAL A 165 -5.00 3.78 22.97
N LYS A 166 -3.72 4.10 22.77
CA LYS A 166 -3.29 5.38 22.22
C LYS A 166 -3.20 5.25 20.71
N VAL A 167 -3.97 6.07 19.99
CA VAL A 167 -4.05 6.07 18.54
C VAL A 167 -3.50 7.38 18.00
N GLN A 168 -2.54 7.29 17.07
CA GLN A 168 -2.08 8.43 16.28
C GLN A 168 -2.90 8.54 15.00
N GLN A 169 -3.53 9.68 14.82
CA GLN A 169 -4.32 9.99 13.64
C GLN A 169 -3.45 10.02 12.36
N ARG A 170 -3.94 9.41 11.29
CA ARG A 170 -3.34 9.43 9.96
C ARG A 170 -4.27 9.99 8.89
N ASN A 171 -5.56 9.90 9.13
CA ASN A 171 -6.62 10.54 8.38
C ASN A 171 -7.79 10.77 9.34
N TYR A 172 -8.74 11.63 8.98
CA TYR A 172 -9.91 11.94 9.82
C TYR A 172 -10.68 10.67 10.17
N PHE A 173 -11.05 10.51 11.45
CA PHE A 173 -12.01 9.52 11.94
C PHE A 173 -12.80 10.07 13.14
N LYS A 174 -13.89 9.40 13.49
CA LYS A 174 -14.76 9.83 14.60
C LYS A 174 -15.21 8.66 15.48
N ALA A 175 -15.61 8.97 16.69
CA ALA A 175 -16.22 8.02 17.61
C ALA A 175 -17.50 7.40 17.01
N GLY A 176 -17.72 6.12 17.27
CA GLY A 176 -18.84 5.34 16.74
C GLY A 176 -18.65 4.84 15.30
N GLU A 177 -17.58 5.18 14.63
CA GLU A 177 -17.26 4.67 13.28
C GLU A 177 -16.77 3.22 13.36
N VAL A 178 -17.29 2.35 12.48
CA VAL A 178 -16.77 0.99 12.32
C VAL A 178 -15.65 1.01 11.28
N VAL A 179 -14.48 0.52 11.66
CA VAL A 179 -13.27 0.49 10.84
C VAL A 179 -12.68 -0.92 10.86
N GLU A 180 -11.69 -1.18 10.04
CA GLU A 180 -10.98 -2.45 9.99
C GLU A 180 -9.60 -2.29 10.63
N CYS A 181 -9.23 -3.25 11.46
CA CYS A 181 -7.88 -3.39 12.03
C CYS A 181 -7.05 -4.34 11.21
N LEU A 182 -5.75 -4.04 11.11
CA LEU A 182 -4.71 -4.99 10.73
C LEU A 182 -3.66 -5.02 11.84
N THR A 183 -3.57 -6.13 12.55
CA THR A 183 -2.60 -6.29 13.64
C THR A 183 -1.19 -6.60 13.13
N PRO A 184 -0.14 -6.46 13.94
CA PRO A 184 1.21 -6.90 13.57
C PRO A 184 1.32 -8.40 13.26
N ALA A 185 0.44 -9.23 13.82
CA ALA A 185 0.33 -10.65 13.47
C ALA A 185 -0.34 -10.87 12.11
N GLY A 186 -0.87 -9.81 11.49
CA GLY A 186 -1.58 -9.85 10.22
C GLY A 186 -3.05 -10.26 10.36
N ASP A 187 -3.62 -10.24 11.58
CA ASP A 187 -5.03 -10.53 11.76
C ASP A 187 -5.86 -9.31 11.40
N VAL A 188 -6.99 -9.57 10.74
CA VAL A 188 -7.88 -8.54 10.23
C VAL A 188 -9.28 -8.75 10.80
N PHE A 189 -9.83 -7.72 11.43
CA PHE A 189 -11.18 -7.74 11.99
C PHE A 189 -11.74 -6.32 12.10
N PRO A 190 -13.09 -6.17 12.15
CA PRO A 190 -13.70 -4.87 12.38
C PRO A 190 -13.60 -4.44 13.83
N VAL A 191 -13.45 -3.14 14.06
CA VAL A 191 -13.53 -2.52 15.37
C VAL A 191 -14.37 -1.25 15.31
N THR A 192 -15.12 -0.98 16.36
CA THR A 192 -15.81 0.30 16.50
C THR A 192 -14.88 1.28 17.22
N ILE A 193 -14.68 2.46 16.63
CA ILE A 193 -13.96 3.55 17.30
C ILE A 193 -14.75 3.93 18.56
N GLY A 194 -14.18 3.64 19.72
CA GLY A 194 -14.80 3.90 21.02
C GLY A 194 -14.79 5.38 21.38
N HIS A 195 -15.02 5.63 22.66
CA HIS A 195 -14.87 6.97 23.23
C HIS A 195 -13.45 7.48 23.06
N LEU A 196 -13.31 8.73 22.62
CA LEU A 196 -12.01 9.36 22.36
C LEU A 196 -11.76 10.46 23.36
N THR A 197 -10.53 10.55 23.84
CA THR A 197 -10.04 11.69 24.62
C THR A 197 -8.74 12.22 24.01
N ASN A 198 -8.58 13.54 24.03
CA ASN A 198 -7.35 14.20 23.59
C ASN A 198 -6.23 14.06 24.66
N LYS A 199 -5.04 14.59 24.34
CA LYS A 199 -3.88 14.58 25.26
C LYS A 199 -4.12 15.31 26.58
N ASP A 200 -5.08 16.22 26.63
CA ASP A 200 -5.42 17.02 27.81
C ASP A 200 -6.51 16.35 28.67
N GLY A 201 -6.98 15.15 28.24
CA GLY A 201 -8.02 14.36 28.92
C GLY A 201 -9.45 14.83 28.60
N GLU A 202 -9.63 15.71 27.65
CA GLU A 202 -10.93 16.20 27.23
C GLU A 202 -11.56 15.28 26.19
N GLU A 203 -12.89 15.15 26.24
CA GLU A 203 -13.65 14.36 25.28
C GLU A 203 -13.52 14.92 23.86
N ALA A 204 -13.28 14.03 22.91
CA ALA A 204 -13.17 14.35 21.50
C ALA A 204 -14.17 13.53 20.67
N ALA A 205 -15.04 14.18 19.92
CA ALA A 205 -15.97 13.48 19.03
C ALA A 205 -15.29 12.90 17.78
N ALA A 206 -14.12 13.42 17.42
CA ALA A 206 -13.37 13.02 16.23
C ALA A 206 -11.90 13.40 16.37
N ALA A 207 -11.06 12.86 15.45
CA ALA A 207 -9.65 13.14 15.28
C ALA A 207 -9.42 13.97 13.99
N PRO A 208 -9.52 15.31 14.04
CA PRO A 208 -9.42 16.14 12.85
C PRO A 208 -7.99 16.54 12.47
N HIS A 209 -7.03 16.46 13.40
CA HIS A 209 -5.71 17.04 13.19
C HIS A 209 -4.66 15.98 12.81
N PRO A 210 -3.86 16.21 11.77
CA PRO A 210 -2.81 15.28 11.37
C PRO A 210 -1.84 14.97 12.50
N LEU A 211 -1.60 13.66 12.72
CA LEU A 211 -0.67 13.13 13.72
C LEU A 211 -1.04 13.42 15.17
N GLU A 212 -2.24 13.91 15.45
CA GLU A 212 -2.67 14.03 16.84
C GLU A 212 -2.79 12.64 17.50
N GLU A 213 -2.51 12.61 18.79
CA GLU A 213 -2.62 11.41 19.60
C GLU A 213 -3.87 11.50 20.46
N LEU A 214 -4.70 10.46 20.38
CA LEU A 214 -5.91 10.33 21.17
C LEU A 214 -5.87 9.00 21.94
N THR A 215 -6.51 8.98 23.09
CA THR A 215 -6.80 7.76 23.80
C THR A 215 -8.19 7.29 23.39
N MET A 216 -8.28 6.03 22.96
CA MET A 216 -9.52 5.37 22.56
C MET A 216 -9.85 4.23 23.54
N VAL A 217 -11.08 4.19 24.03
CA VAL A 217 -11.58 3.06 24.81
C VAL A 217 -11.93 1.92 23.86
N THR A 218 -11.51 0.71 24.16
CA THR A 218 -11.79 -0.49 23.37
C THR A 218 -11.74 -1.75 24.23
N GLU A 219 -12.60 -2.72 23.89
CA GLU A 219 -12.55 -4.07 24.48
C GLU A 219 -11.66 -5.02 23.66
N GLU A 220 -11.28 -4.60 22.44
CA GLU A 220 -10.48 -5.40 21.54
C GLU A 220 -8.99 -5.36 21.87
N ASP A 221 -8.30 -6.47 21.56
CA ASP A 221 -6.85 -6.55 21.67
C ASP A 221 -6.20 -5.88 20.46
N LEU A 222 -5.75 -4.65 20.64
CA LEU A 222 -5.12 -3.82 19.61
C LEU A 222 -3.67 -3.52 20.01
N PRO A 223 -2.74 -4.45 19.80
CA PRO A 223 -1.35 -4.24 20.20
C PRO A 223 -0.73 -3.05 19.45
N PRO A 224 0.37 -2.48 19.97
CA PRO A 224 1.12 -1.43 19.27
C PRO A 224 1.43 -1.82 17.82
N TYR A 225 1.39 -0.82 16.93
CA TYR A 225 1.50 -0.94 15.46
C TYR A 225 0.29 -1.54 14.75
N THR A 226 -0.82 -1.81 15.43
CA THR A 226 -2.09 -2.11 14.75
C THR A 226 -2.47 -0.93 13.88
N ILE A 227 -2.77 -1.22 12.61
CA ILE A 227 -3.26 -0.27 11.61
C ILE A 227 -4.78 -0.20 11.71
N LEU A 228 -5.32 1.02 11.79
CA LEU A 228 -6.74 1.29 11.62
C LEU A 228 -6.96 1.82 10.21
N ARG A 229 -7.89 1.21 9.48
CA ARG A 229 -8.19 1.57 8.10
C ARG A 229 -9.69 1.48 7.81
N ARG A 230 -10.15 2.19 6.81
CA ARG A 230 -11.54 2.08 6.35
C ARG A 230 -11.61 2.09 4.84
N ARG A 231 -12.65 1.47 4.30
CA ARG A 231 -12.93 1.52 2.88
C ARG A 231 -13.30 2.93 2.44
N VAL A 232 -12.70 3.41 1.36
CA VAL A 232 -13.05 4.69 0.76
C VAL A 232 -14.49 4.62 0.25
N ARG A 233 -15.30 5.58 0.65
CA ARG A 233 -16.67 5.69 0.11
C ARG A 233 -16.55 6.26 -1.30
N GLY A 234 -17.03 5.51 -2.28
CA GLY A 234 -17.15 5.96 -3.67
C GLY A 234 -18.19 7.08 -3.81
#